data_0c7f98644fa3cf5e00919eac40f9adf3
#
_entry.id   0c7f98644fa3cf5e00919eac40f9adf3
#
_cell.length_a   1.000
_cell.length_b   1.000
_cell.length_c   1.000
_cell.angle_alpha   90.00
_cell.angle_beta   90.00
_cell.angle_gamma   90.00
#
_symmetry.space_group_name_H-M   'P 1'
#
loop_
_entity.id
_entity.type
_entity.pdbx_description
1 polymer ?
#
loop_
_entity_poly.entity_id
_entity_poly.type
_entity_poly.pdbx_seq_one_letter_code
_entity_poly.pdbx_strand_id
1 'polypeptide(L)'
;MSNIRPHSLGLKGLIAVLVVGAAPALGADRVTAKELYAEPPTLISLGFEWQIDGDDNHNATVAVSYRKKGSQPWKQGLPLLRLDHEQITENAFHYTTPNMFAGSIFDLEPDTEYECRFVLSDPDGVEGKAENVVIVRTRFEPKPSDSMD
;
A
#
# COMPACT_ATOMS: atom_id res chain seq x y z
N MET A 1 -85.59 -24.12 21.21
CA MET A 1 -85.13 -23.25 20.13
C MET A 1 -83.97 -22.46 20.69
N SER A 2 -82.74 -22.90 20.48
CA SER A 2 -81.48 -22.28 21.03
C SER A 2 -80.66 -21.75 19.84
N ASN A 3 -80.46 -20.46 19.84
CA ASN A 3 -79.71 -19.70 18.82
C ASN A 3 -78.24 -19.62 19.23
N ILE A 4 -77.39 -20.41 18.54
CA ILE A 4 -75.95 -20.36 18.74
C ILE A 4 -75.39 -19.40 17.68
N ARG A 5 -74.74 -18.28 18.18
CA ARG A 5 -74.01 -17.36 17.32
C ARG A 5 -72.53 -17.81 17.22
N PRO A 6 -71.93 -17.81 16.05
CA PRO A 6 -70.50 -18.12 15.91
C PRO A 6 -69.66 -16.89 16.29
N HIS A 7 -68.64 -17.09 17.15
CA HIS A 7 -67.61 -16.12 17.46
C HIS A 7 -66.59 -16.10 16.32
N SER A 8 -66.40 -14.94 15.67
CA SER A 8 -65.33 -14.72 14.71
C SER A 8 -64.03 -14.50 15.47
N LEU A 9 -63.08 -15.44 15.33
CA LEU A 9 -61.69 -15.23 15.76
C LEU A 9 -61.03 -14.26 14.75
N GLY A 10 -60.79 -13.03 15.18
CA GLY A 10 -59.96 -12.09 14.43
C GLY A 10 -58.48 -12.48 14.50
N LEU A 11 -57.94 -12.95 13.41
CA LEU A 11 -56.54 -13.23 13.24
C LEU A 11 -55.77 -11.91 13.12
N LYS A 12 -55.17 -11.44 14.24
CA LYS A 12 -54.28 -10.28 14.22
C LYS A 12 -52.94 -10.70 13.61
N GLY A 13 -52.74 -10.41 12.33
CA GLY A 13 -51.49 -10.60 11.66
C GLY A 13 -50.45 -9.64 12.24
N LEU A 14 -49.44 -10.19 12.90
CA LEU A 14 -48.25 -9.47 13.35
C LEU A 14 -47.33 -9.27 12.12
N ILE A 15 -47.29 -8.08 11.54
CA ILE A 15 -46.32 -7.71 10.50
C ILE A 15 -45.00 -7.40 11.21
N ALA A 16 -44.04 -8.32 11.18
CA ALA A 16 -42.68 -8.08 11.58
C ALA A 16 -41.97 -7.26 10.47
N VAL A 17 -41.78 -6.00 10.70
CA VAL A 17 -40.94 -5.15 9.84
C VAL A 17 -39.48 -5.48 10.12
N LEU A 18 -38.85 -6.23 9.21
CA LEU A 18 -37.40 -6.49 9.23
C LEU A 18 -36.69 -5.21 8.79
N VAL A 19 -36.23 -4.41 9.74
CA VAL A 19 -35.33 -3.29 9.47
C VAL A 19 -33.94 -3.88 9.17
N VAL A 20 -33.61 -4.06 7.90
CA VAL A 20 -32.25 -4.32 7.46
C VAL A 20 -31.48 -3.01 7.63
N GLY A 21 -30.83 -2.85 8.76
CA GLY A 21 -29.86 -1.77 8.97
C GLY A 21 -28.70 -1.98 8.01
N ALA A 22 -28.55 -1.10 7.00
CA ALA A 22 -27.29 -1.00 6.26
C ALA A 22 -26.23 -0.57 7.30
N ALA A 23 -25.29 -1.48 7.62
CA ALA A 23 -24.08 -1.07 8.33
C ALA A 23 -23.39 0.00 7.46
N PRO A 24 -22.96 1.14 8.02
CA PRO A 24 -22.12 2.06 7.27
C PRO A 24 -20.90 1.24 6.80
N ALA A 25 -20.58 1.30 5.53
CA ALA A 25 -19.28 0.85 5.04
C ALA A 25 -18.27 1.81 5.72
N LEU A 26 -17.72 1.37 6.85
CA LEU A 26 -16.55 2.01 7.42
C LEU A 26 -15.47 1.87 6.37
N GLY A 27 -14.88 2.98 5.95
CA GLY A 27 -13.70 2.98 5.10
C GLY A 27 -12.67 2.02 5.70
N ALA A 28 -11.85 1.43 4.87
CA ALA A 28 -10.83 0.50 5.34
C ALA A 28 -9.68 1.30 5.95
N ASP A 29 -9.81 1.72 7.21
CA ASP A 29 -8.75 2.45 7.92
C ASP A 29 -7.51 1.57 8.08
N ARG A 30 -7.68 0.26 8.20
CA ARG A 30 -6.58 -0.72 8.23
C ARG A 30 -5.92 -0.84 6.86
N VAL A 31 -4.58 -0.90 6.83
CA VAL A 31 -3.82 -1.13 5.61
C VAL A 31 -3.68 -2.63 5.29
N THR A 32 -3.84 -2.98 4.01
CA THR A 32 -3.50 -4.29 3.46
C THR A 32 -2.27 -4.17 2.58
N ALA A 33 -1.16 -4.83 2.98
CA ALA A 33 0.07 -4.86 2.20
C ALA A 33 -0.10 -5.66 0.90
N LYS A 34 0.28 -5.05 -0.22
CA LYS A 34 0.34 -5.68 -1.55
C LYS A 34 1.80 -5.90 -1.98
N GLU A 35 2.07 -5.78 -3.26
CA GLU A 35 3.39 -6.00 -3.83
C GLU A 35 4.32 -4.79 -3.65
N LEU A 36 5.57 -5.10 -3.30
CA LEU A 36 6.68 -4.16 -3.28
C LEU A 36 7.49 -4.33 -4.56
N TYR A 37 7.66 -3.26 -5.32
CA TYR A 37 8.44 -3.20 -6.54
C TYR A 37 9.73 -2.41 -6.33
N ALA A 38 10.82 -2.88 -6.91
CA ALA A 38 12.04 -2.10 -7.08
C ALA A 38 12.06 -1.55 -8.50
N GLU A 39 12.20 -0.23 -8.62
CA GLU A 39 12.34 0.46 -9.89
C GLU A 39 13.69 0.16 -10.56
N PRO A 40 13.83 0.38 -11.88
CA PRO A 40 15.11 0.27 -12.54
C PRO A 40 16.19 1.10 -11.84
N PRO A 41 17.29 0.48 -11.38
CA PRO A 41 18.29 1.17 -10.58
C PRO A 41 19.03 2.23 -11.39
N THR A 42 19.48 3.29 -10.71
CA THR A 42 20.43 4.26 -11.27
C THR A 42 21.86 3.95 -10.82
N LEU A 43 22.82 4.82 -11.13
CA LEU A 43 24.19 4.70 -10.63
C LEU A 43 24.30 4.85 -9.12
N ILE A 44 23.49 5.73 -8.54
CA ILE A 44 23.64 6.19 -7.15
C ILE A 44 22.32 6.22 -6.37
N SER A 45 21.24 5.70 -6.93
CA SER A 45 19.95 5.65 -6.25
C SER A 45 19.13 4.40 -6.63
N LEU A 46 18.26 4.00 -5.70
CA LEU A 46 17.30 2.91 -5.84
C LEU A 46 15.90 3.44 -5.52
N GLY A 47 14.96 3.26 -6.45
CA GLY A 47 13.55 3.61 -6.28
C GLY A 47 12.71 2.41 -5.87
N PHE A 48 11.64 2.66 -5.12
CA PHE A 48 10.71 1.61 -4.65
C PHE A 48 9.28 2.12 -4.63
N GLU A 49 8.35 1.22 -4.96
CA GLU A 49 6.92 1.41 -4.84
C GLU A 49 6.32 0.24 -4.06
N TRP A 50 5.49 0.53 -3.08
CA TRP A 50 4.78 -0.49 -2.31
C TRP A 50 3.28 -0.23 -2.40
N GLN A 51 2.59 -1.03 -3.20
CA GLN A 51 1.15 -0.93 -3.37
C GLN A 51 0.43 -1.45 -2.12
N ILE A 52 -0.69 -0.81 -1.80
CA ILE A 52 -1.53 -1.15 -0.66
C ILE A 52 -3.01 -1.07 -1.04
N ASP A 53 -3.88 -1.64 -0.20
CA ASP A 53 -5.30 -1.31 -0.15
C ASP A 53 -5.64 -0.76 1.25
N GLY A 54 -6.70 0.02 1.36
CA GLY A 54 -7.14 0.65 2.60
C GLY A 54 -6.30 1.86 3.00
N ASP A 55 -6.14 2.09 4.30
CA ASP A 55 -5.52 3.28 4.87
C ASP A 55 -6.26 4.57 4.46
N ASP A 56 -7.61 4.53 4.53
CA ASP A 56 -8.45 5.65 4.10
C ASP A 56 -8.26 6.89 4.99
N ASN A 57 -7.75 6.72 6.20
CA ASN A 57 -7.41 7.81 7.13
C ASN A 57 -5.96 8.32 6.98
N HIS A 58 -5.16 7.73 6.08
CA HIS A 58 -3.78 8.12 5.71
C HIS A 58 -2.82 8.20 6.91
N ASN A 59 -2.95 7.30 7.89
CA ASN A 59 -2.09 7.28 9.08
C ASN A 59 -1.02 6.18 9.05
N ALA A 60 -1.04 5.30 8.04
CA ALA A 60 0.00 4.31 7.82
C ALA A 60 1.32 4.96 7.36
N THR A 61 2.43 4.30 7.67
CA THR A 61 3.78 4.76 7.35
C THR A 61 4.67 3.61 6.92
N VAL A 62 5.69 3.89 6.10
CA VAL A 62 6.72 2.92 5.72
C VAL A 62 8.10 3.44 6.10
N ALA A 63 8.71 2.81 7.11
CA ALA A 63 10.08 3.06 7.50
C ALA A 63 11.04 2.32 6.56
N VAL A 64 12.14 2.98 6.18
CA VAL A 64 13.18 2.44 5.29
C VAL A 64 14.50 2.35 6.01
N SER A 65 15.17 1.21 5.88
CA SER A 65 16.56 1.06 6.27
C SER A 65 17.33 0.28 5.20
N TYR A 66 18.62 0.54 5.07
CA TYR A 66 19.43 -0.10 4.05
C TYR A 66 20.87 -0.29 4.51
N ARG A 67 21.57 -1.20 3.83
CA ARG A 67 23.01 -1.42 4.02
C ARG A 67 23.61 -2.04 2.76
N LYS A 68 24.93 -1.93 2.58
CA LYS A 68 25.62 -2.79 1.63
C LYS A 68 25.40 -4.25 2.05
N LYS A 69 25.14 -5.13 1.10
CA LYS A 69 24.87 -6.54 1.38
C LYS A 69 25.91 -7.15 2.29
N GLY A 70 25.43 -7.74 3.39
CA GLY A 70 26.26 -8.39 4.40
C GLY A 70 27.03 -7.44 5.33
N SER A 71 26.93 -6.12 5.19
CA SER A 71 27.59 -5.17 6.08
C SER A 71 26.74 -4.77 7.30
N GLN A 72 27.38 -4.14 8.28
CA GLN A 72 26.75 -3.52 9.47
C GLN A 72 27.32 -2.13 9.68
N PRO A 73 26.59 -1.22 10.32
CA PRO A 73 25.17 -1.29 10.73
C PRO A 73 24.19 -0.98 9.58
N TRP A 74 22.90 -1.19 9.85
CA TRP A 74 21.84 -0.65 9.00
C TRP A 74 21.82 0.88 9.09
N LYS A 75 21.66 1.55 7.94
CA LYS A 75 21.45 2.99 7.84
C LYS A 75 19.96 3.26 7.69
N GLN A 76 19.48 4.36 8.29
CA GLN A 76 18.11 4.82 8.07
C GLN A 76 18.03 5.59 6.75
N GLY A 77 17.01 5.26 5.95
CA GLY A 77 16.61 6.02 4.77
C GLY A 77 15.48 7.00 5.11
N LEU A 78 15.11 7.82 4.14
CA LEU A 78 13.86 8.57 4.21
C LEU A 78 12.69 7.58 4.18
N PRO A 79 11.60 7.82 4.94
CA PRO A 79 10.39 7.02 4.82
C PRO A 79 9.82 7.14 3.39
N LEU A 80 9.09 6.11 2.93
CA LEU A 80 8.36 6.23 1.69
C LEU A 80 7.20 7.21 1.86
N LEU A 81 6.94 7.99 0.79
CA LEU A 81 5.84 8.95 0.72
C LEU A 81 4.54 8.21 0.41
N ARG A 82 3.47 8.56 1.11
CA ARG A 82 2.12 8.09 0.85
C ARG A 82 1.55 8.77 -0.40
N LEU A 83 1.06 7.99 -1.35
CA LEU A 83 0.35 8.43 -2.55
C LEU A 83 -1.01 7.73 -2.61
N ASP A 84 -2.06 8.48 -2.91
CA ASP A 84 -3.42 7.96 -2.97
C ASP A 84 -4.19 8.57 -4.13
N HIS A 85 -4.12 7.90 -5.28
CA HIS A 85 -4.84 8.29 -6.49
C HIS A 85 -4.57 9.73 -6.95
N GLU A 86 -3.36 10.27 -6.72
CA GLU A 86 -2.96 11.57 -7.22
C GLU A 86 -3.02 11.61 -8.74
N GLN A 87 -3.63 12.66 -9.25
CA GLN A 87 -3.74 12.89 -10.68
C GLN A 87 -2.60 13.76 -11.18
N ILE A 88 -1.80 13.21 -12.06
CA ILE A 88 -0.72 13.92 -12.75
C ILE A 88 -1.21 14.20 -14.17
N THR A 89 -1.34 15.50 -14.49
CA THR A 89 -1.80 15.95 -15.82
C THR A 89 -0.77 16.92 -16.36
N GLU A 90 -0.11 16.54 -17.44
CA GLU A 90 0.81 17.40 -18.17
C GLU A 90 0.59 17.23 -19.69
N ASN A 91 0.13 18.29 -20.36
CA ASN A 91 -0.22 18.29 -21.78
C ASN A 91 -1.20 17.14 -22.13
N ALA A 92 -0.75 16.17 -22.94
CA ALA A 92 -1.51 14.99 -23.34
C ALA A 92 -1.31 13.78 -22.41
N PHE A 93 -0.46 13.91 -21.37
CA PHE A 93 -0.19 12.85 -20.42
C PHE A 93 -1.14 12.97 -19.22
N HIS A 94 -1.86 11.87 -18.95
CA HIS A 94 -2.75 11.75 -17.80
C HIS A 94 -2.40 10.44 -17.08
N TYR A 95 -2.02 10.54 -15.81
CA TYR A 95 -1.71 9.40 -14.97
C TYR A 95 -2.34 9.58 -13.59
N THR A 96 -2.92 8.52 -13.08
CA THR A 96 -3.40 8.46 -11.69
C THR A 96 -2.55 7.45 -10.95
N THR A 97 -1.92 7.87 -9.84
CA THR A 97 -1.14 6.96 -9.02
C THR A 97 -2.04 5.88 -8.40
N PRO A 98 -1.56 4.65 -8.23
CA PRO A 98 -2.26 3.70 -7.36
C PRO A 98 -2.26 4.18 -5.91
N ASN A 99 -3.04 3.50 -5.05
CA ASN A 99 -2.92 3.61 -3.60
C ASN A 99 -1.61 2.92 -3.18
N MET A 100 -0.58 3.69 -2.79
CA MET A 100 0.76 3.15 -2.56
C MET A 100 1.63 4.04 -1.69
N PHE A 101 2.79 3.49 -1.32
CA PHE A 101 3.94 4.24 -0.83
C PHE A 101 5.05 4.23 -1.88
N ALA A 102 5.73 5.34 -2.10
CA ALA A 102 6.85 5.44 -3.04
C ALA A 102 8.00 6.28 -2.49
N GLY A 103 9.22 5.98 -2.93
CA GLY A 103 10.38 6.75 -2.54
C GLY A 103 11.70 6.14 -3.00
N SER A 104 12.79 6.79 -2.64
CA SER A 104 14.13 6.41 -3.11
C SER A 104 15.17 6.47 -2.00
N ILE A 105 16.19 5.63 -2.15
CA ILE A 105 17.42 5.67 -1.37
C ILE A 105 18.50 6.30 -2.26
N PHE A 106 19.14 7.35 -1.76
CA PHE A 106 20.12 8.16 -2.48
C PHE A 106 21.54 7.99 -1.93
N ASP A 107 22.52 8.62 -2.58
CA ASP A 107 23.93 8.64 -2.21
C ASP A 107 24.55 7.24 -2.05
N LEU A 108 24.18 6.37 -2.96
CA LEU A 108 24.68 5.01 -3.03
C LEU A 108 25.95 4.93 -3.90
N GLU A 109 26.73 3.88 -3.72
CA GLU A 109 27.90 3.62 -4.56
C GLU A 109 27.46 2.86 -5.84
N PRO A 110 28.07 3.15 -6.99
CA PRO A 110 27.84 2.38 -8.22
C PRO A 110 28.21 0.90 -8.07
N ASP A 111 27.64 0.04 -8.92
CA ASP A 111 27.89 -1.39 -9.00
C ASP A 111 27.90 -2.14 -7.65
N THR A 112 27.04 -1.73 -6.74
CA THR A 112 27.03 -2.23 -5.36
C THR A 112 25.67 -2.85 -5.01
N GLU A 113 25.67 -4.04 -4.40
CA GLU A 113 24.47 -4.68 -3.88
C GLU A 113 24.10 -4.09 -2.52
N TYR A 114 22.83 -3.70 -2.40
CA TYR A 114 22.23 -3.22 -1.17
C TYR A 114 21.10 -4.13 -0.72
N GLU A 115 21.05 -4.40 0.58
CA GLU A 115 19.87 -4.91 1.26
C GLU A 115 19.04 -3.72 1.70
N CYS A 116 17.79 -3.67 1.23
CA CYS A 116 16.83 -2.61 1.54
C CYS A 116 15.66 -3.22 2.31
N ARG A 117 15.38 -2.70 3.50
CA ARG A 117 14.35 -3.18 4.41
C ARG A 117 13.26 -2.12 4.54
N PHE A 118 12.02 -2.55 4.37
CA PHE A 118 10.82 -1.72 4.46
C PHE A 118 9.91 -2.29 5.52
N VAL A 119 9.42 -1.43 6.43
CA VAL A 119 8.49 -1.79 7.51
C VAL A 119 7.26 -0.92 7.41
N LEU A 120 6.15 -1.53 7.03
CA LEU A 120 4.82 -0.91 7.00
C LEU A 120 4.21 -0.98 8.40
N SER A 121 3.74 0.15 8.88
CA SER A 121 3.10 0.29 10.19
C SER A 121 1.82 1.11 10.05
N ASP A 122 0.78 0.70 10.74
CA ASP A 122 -0.53 1.34 10.74
C ASP A 122 -1.14 1.19 12.15
N PRO A 123 -1.58 2.27 12.81
CA PRO A 123 -2.25 2.21 14.11
C PRO A 123 -3.51 1.34 14.11
N ASP A 124 -4.22 1.26 12.97
CA ASP A 124 -5.45 0.49 12.80
C ASP A 124 -5.17 -0.98 12.43
N GLY A 125 -3.90 -1.28 12.17
CA GLY A 125 -3.39 -2.63 11.91
C GLY A 125 -2.98 -2.85 10.46
N VAL A 126 -2.03 -3.79 10.28
CA VAL A 126 -1.53 -4.20 8.98
C VAL A 126 -2.01 -5.62 8.68
N GLU A 127 -2.64 -5.80 7.52
CA GLU A 127 -2.95 -7.10 6.97
C GLU A 127 -1.91 -7.49 5.91
N GLY A 128 -1.52 -8.76 5.88
CA GLY A 128 -0.48 -9.25 4.99
C GLY A 128 0.94 -9.10 5.54
N LYS A 129 1.92 -8.97 4.64
CA LYS A 129 3.34 -8.95 5.00
C LYS A 129 3.81 -7.53 5.33
N ALA A 130 3.90 -7.19 6.62
CA ALA A 130 4.27 -5.86 7.09
C ALA A 130 5.76 -5.51 6.89
N GLU A 131 6.64 -6.48 6.65
CA GLU A 131 8.07 -6.26 6.45
C GLU A 131 8.57 -6.92 5.17
N ASN A 132 9.31 -6.17 4.37
CA ASN A 132 9.99 -6.68 3.18
C ASN A 132 11.49 -6.36 3.24
N VAL A 133 12.31 -7.33 2.81
CA VAL A 133 13.74 -7.12 2.57
C VAL A 133 14.03 -7.54 1.13
N VAL A 134 14.58 -6.62 0.35
CA VAL A 134 14.96 -6.87 -1.04
C VAL A 134 16.44 -6.55 -1.24
N ILE A 135 17.06 -7.25 -2.19
CA ILE A 135 18.45 -7.01 -2.59
C ILE A 135 18.43 -6.42 -3.99
N VAL A 136 19.00 -5.24 -4.15
CA VAL A 136 19.08 -4.55 -5.44
C VAL A 136 20.50 -4.05 -5.64
N ARG A 137 20.98 -4.15 -6.88
CA ARG A 137 22.31 -3.63 -7.28
C ARG A 137 22.13 -2.31 -8.03
N THR A 138 22.88 -1.28 -7.64
CA THR A 138 23.04 -0.05 -8.41
C THR A 138 23.74 -0.33 -9.74
N ARG A 139 23.50 0.51 -10.75
CA ARG A 139 24.14 0.32 -12.07
C ARG A 139 25.65 0.55 -11.98
N PHE A 140 26.39 -0.12 -12.84
CA PHE A 140 27.81 0.15 -13.05
C PHE A 140 28.00 1.41 -13.90
N GLU A 141 29.11 2.10 -13.72
CA GLU A 141 29.50 3.22 -14.58
C GLU A 141 29.83 2.73 -15.99
N PRO A 142 29.19 3.33 -17.02
CA PRO A 142 29.53 2.97 -18.41
C PRO A 142 30.99 3.27 -18.70
N LYS A 143 31.69 2.29 -19.28
CA LYS A 143 33.06 2.57 -19.79
C LYS A 143 32.93 3.37 -21.08
N PRO A 144 33.83 4.37 -21.30
CA PRO A 144 33.93 5.00 -22.60
C PRO A 144 34.15 3.95 -23.69
N SER A 145 33.47 4.09 -24.82
CA SER A 145 33.77 3.20 -25.98
C SER A 145 35.13 3.58 -26.54
N ASP A 146 36.02 2.62 -26.67
CA ASP A 146 37.36 2.79 -27.30
C ASP A 146 37.29 3.06 -28.82
N SER A 147 36.12 3.35 -29.37
CA SER A 147 35.88 3.53 -30.80
C SER A 147 35.61 4.98 -31.16
N MET A 148 36.64 5.80 -31.14
CA MET A 148 36.78 6.95 -32.01
C MET A 148 38.23 7.05 -32.48
N ASP A 149 38.58 6.12 -33.37
CA ASP A 149 39.67 6.34 -34.34
C ASP A 149 39.05 6.63 -35.72
#